data_8afa17b2f65d68bce6d417a00a1d00a2
#
_entry.id   8afa17b2f65d68bce6d417a00a1d00a2
#
_cell.length_a   1.000
_cell.length_b   1.000
_cell.length_c   1.000
_cell.angle_alpha   90.00
_cell.angle_beta   90.00
_cell.angle_gamma   90.00
#
_symmetry.space_group_name_H-M   'P 1'
#
loop_
_entity.id
_entity.type
_entity.pdbx_description
1 polymer ?
#
loop_
_entity_poly.entity_id
_entity_poly.type
_entity_poly.pdbx_seq_one_letter_code
_entity_poly.pdbx_strand_id
1 'polypeptide(L)' 'MPHTVESATAYVIEALEAKGAASRTDFDVPGIVTTTHNLTGTWDFHALDRRRFWGIAATFLRA' A
#
# COMPACT_ATOMS: atom_id res chain seq x y z
N MET A 1 -8.25 2.15 -17.62
CA MET A 1 -7.52 0.89 -17.37
C MET A 1 -8.02 0.28 -16.09
N PRO A 2 -8.33 -1.00 -16.09
CA PRO A 2 -8.73 -1.65 -14.84
C PRO A 2 -7.55 -1.69 -13.86
N HIS A 3 -7.86 -1.53 -12.60
CA HIS A 3 -6.86 -1.69 -11.54
C HIS A 3 -6.67 -3.16 -11.24
N THR A 4 -5.42 -3.57 -11.08
CA THR A 4 -5.05 -4.95 -10.84
C THR A 4 -4.17 -5.03 -9.60
N VAL A 5 -3.86 -6.27 -9.16
CA VAL A 5 -2.94 -6.45 -8.04
C VAL A 5 -1.57 -5.84 -8.35
N GLU A 6 -1.13 -5.90 -9.61
CA GLU A 6 0.13 -5.29 -10.01
C GLU A 6 0.09 -3.77 -9.89
N SER A 7 -0.99 -3.13 -10.35
CA SER A 7 -1.11 -1.67 -10.24
C SER A 7 -1.25 -1.24 -8.79
N ALA A 8 -1.96 -2.02 -7.97
CA ALA A 8 -2.09 -1.74 -6.54
C ALA A 8 -0.75 -1.86 -5.84
N THR A 9 0.03 -2.88 -6.17
CA THR A 9 1.37 -3.08 -5.62
C THR A 9 2.28 -1.90 -5.99
N ALA A 10 2.24 -1.47 -7.24
CA ALA A 10 3.03 -0.31 -7.68
C ALA A 10 2.63 0.95 -6.93
N TYR A 11 1.33 1.16 -6.71
CA TYR A 11 0.84 2.29 -5.95
C TYR A 11 1.38 2.28 -4.51
N VAL A 12 1.34 1.13 -3.86
CA VAL A 12 1.83 0.99 -2.48
C VAL A 12 3.33 1.32 -2.42
N ILE A 13 4.11 0.74 -3.32
CA ILE A 13 5.56 0.99 -3.35
C ILE A 13 5.84 2.48 -3.56
N GLU A 14 5.15 3.10 -4.51
CA GLU A 14 5.33 4.52 -4.78
C GLU A 14 4.95 5.37 -3.58
N ALA A 15 3.85 5.05 -2.92
CA ALA A 15 3.40 5.79 -1.74
C ALA A 15 4.37 5.66 -0.58
N LEU A 16 4.93 4.45 -0.35
CA LEU A 16 5.90 4.23 0.71
C LEU A 16 7.18 5.01 0.47
N GLU A 17 7.62 5.10 -0.77
CA GLU A 17 8.90 5.71 -1.13
C GLU A 17 8.81 7.19 -1.48
N ALA A 18 7.61 7.75 -1.52
CA ALA A 18 7.38 9.10 -2.02
C ALA A 18 8.16 10.18 -1.25
N LYS A 19 8.38 10.00 0.04
CA LYS A 19 9.10 10.98 0.86
C LYS A 19 10.58 10.66 1.02
N GLY A 20 11.05 9.55 0.45
CA GLY A 20 12.45 9.15 0.54
C GLY A 20 12.90 8.66 1.91
N ALA A 21 11.99 8.57 2.89
CA ALA A 21 12.33 8.17 4.25
C ALA A 21 12.15 6.67 4.49
N ALA A 22 11.47 5.98 3.59
CA ALA A 22 11.21 4.55 3.71
C ALA A 22 11.36 3.90 2.34
N SER A 23 11.60 2.60 2.32
CA SER A 23 11.69 1.85 1.08
C SER A 23 10.78 0.63 1.14
N ARG A 24 10.53 0.04 -0.03
CA ARG A 24 9.68 -1.15 -0.12
C ARG A 24 10.20 -2.31 0.72
N THR A 25 11.50 -2.36 0.98
CA THR A 25 12.10 -3.43 1.78
C THR A 25 11.86 -3.28 3.27
N ASP A 26 11.44 -2.08 3.71
CA ASP A 26 11.13 -1.84 5.12
C ASP A 26 9.74 -2.36 5.50
N PHE A 27 8.92 -2.77 4.52
CA PHE A 27 7.54 -3.17 4.73
C PHE A 27 7.23 -4.49 4.04
N ASP A 28 6.24 -5.20 4.57
CA ASP A 28 5.66 -6.36 3.89
C ASP A 28 4.64 -5.85 2.87
N VAL A 29 5.11 -5.49 1.67
CA VAL A 29 4.27 -4.90 0.63
C VAL A 29 3.11 -5.81 0.25
N PRO A 30 3.29 -7.12 0.00
CA PRO A 30 2.16 -7.99 -0.31
C PRO A 30 1.09 -8.00 0.78
N GLY A 31 1.50 -7.95 2.05
CA GLY A 31 0.56 -7.88 3.17
C GLY A 31 -0.25 -6.59 3.15
N ILE A 32 0.39 -5.45 2.88
CA ILE A 32 -0.29 -4.16 2.76
C ILE A 32 -1.32 -4.20 1.63
N VAL A 33 -0.92 -4.71 0.47
CA VAL A 33 -1.80 -4.78 -0.70
C VAL A 33 -3.03 -5.64 -0.41
N THR A 34 -2.82 -6.84 0.15
CA THR A 34 -3.91 -7.76 0.45
C THR A 34 -4.88 -7.17 1.47
N THR A 35 -4.35 -6.60 2.55
CA THR A 35 -5.18 -6.01 3.60
C THR A 35 -5.98 -4.83 3.08
N THR A 36 -5.35 -3.96 2.31
CA THR A 36 -6.02 -2.79 1.74
C THR A 36 -7.13 -3.22 0.79
N HIS A 37 -6.84 -4.22 -0.06
CA HIS A 37 -7.87 -4.76 -0.96
C HIS A 37 -9.06 -5.33 -0.18
N ASN A 38 -8.80 -6.07 0.90
CA ASN A 38 -9.86 -6.64 1.71
C ASN A 38 -10.73 -5.57 2.36
N LEU A 39 -10.14 -4.44 2.75
CA LEU A 39 -10.88 -3.35 3.37
C LEU A 39 -11.68 -2.54 2.37
N THR A 40 -11.14 -2.33 1.17
CA THR A 40 -11.77 -1.46 0.18
C THR A 40 -12.59 -2.20 -0.86
N GLY A 41 -12.33 -3.49 -1.05
CA GLY A 41 -12.99 -4.30 -2.08
C GLY A 41 -12.53 -3.99 -3.49
N THR A 42 -11.46 -3.22 -3.65
CA THR A 42 -10.97 -2.80 -4.97
C THR A 42 -9.44 -2.78 -4.97
N TRP A 43 -8.87 -2.82 -6.17
CA TRP A 43 -7.44 -2.61 -6.36
C TRP A 43 -7.10 -1.14 -6.63
N ASP A 44 -8.10 -0.26 -6.65
CA ASP A 44 -7.89 1.19 -6.80
C ASP A 44 -7.70 1.81 -5.42
N PHE A 45 -6.44 1.96 -5.01
CA PHE A 45 -6.11 2.49 -3.69
C PHE A 45 -6.04 4.02 -3.67
N HIS A 46 -6.23 4.68 -4.81
CA HIS A 46 -6.20 6.14 -4.88
C HIS A 46 -7.34 6.79 -4.08
N ALA A 47 -8.45 6.08 -3.93
CA ALA A 47 -9.59 6.56 -3.17
C ALA A 47 -9.42 6.41 -1.66
N LEU A 48 -8.39 5.69 -1.22
CA LEU A 48 -8.14 5.46 0.19
C LEU A 48 -7.51 6.70 0.84
N ASP A 49 -8.03 7.08 2.00
CA ASP A 49 -7.46 8.17 2.78
C ASP A 49 -5.99 7.86 3.14
N ARG A 50 -5.11 8.84 2.94
CA ARG A 50 -3.68 8.68 3.19
C ARG A 50 -3.41 8.27 4.64
N ARG A 51 -4.14 8.83 5.60
CA ARG A 51 -3.97 8.48 7.01
C ARG A 51 -4.28 7.02 7.25
N ARG A 52 -5.35 6.51 6.62
CA ARG A 52 -5.74 5.10 6.75
C ARG A 52 -4.71 4.21 6.10
N PHE A 53 -4.20 4.62 4.94
CA PHE A 53 -3.14 3.88 4.25
C PHE A 53 -1.91 3.71 5.17
N TRP A 54 -1.45 4.80 5.78
CA TRP A 54 -0.28 4.74 6.65
C TRP A 54 -0.54 3.93 7.92
N GLY A 55 -1.79 3.94 8.42
CA GLY A 55 -2.18 3.08 9.54
C GLY A 55 -2.03 1.60 9.19
N ILE A 56 -2.46 1.22 7.99
CA ILE A 56 -2.31 -0.16 7.51
C ILE A 56 -0.81 -0.48 7.32
N ALA A 57 -0.08 0.42 6.66
CA ALA A 57 1.34 0.21 6.38
C ALA A 57 2.15 0.00 7.66
N ALA A 58 1.83 0.76 8.71
CA ALA A 58 2.55 0.67 9.98
C ALA A 58 2.44 -0.72 10.61
N THR A 59 1.34 -1.45 10.39
CA THR A 59 1.18 -2.80 10.92
C THR A 59 2.04 -3.82 10.19
N PHE A 60 2.57 -3.46 9.03
CA PHE A 60 3.41 -4.34 8.21
C PHE A 60 4.86 -3.88 8.14
N LEU A 61 5.25 -2.97 9.03
CA LEU A 61 6.63 -2.51 9.10
C LEU A 61 7.53 -3.66 9.58
N ARG A 62 8.59 -3.91 8.83
CA ARG A 62 9.57 -4.91 9.22
C ARG A 62 10.59 -4.27 10.16
N ALA A 63 10.79 -4.89 11.28
CA ALA A 63 11.74 -4.40 12.27
C ALA A 63 13.17 -4.72 11.86
#